data_cd42b74d358fb911d1ab39e9db6dee6c
#
_entry.id   cd42b74d358fb911d1ab39e9db6dee6c
#
_cell.length_a   1.000
_cell.length_b   1.000
_cell.length_c   1.000
_cell.angle_alpha   90.00
_cell.angle_beta   90.00
_cell.angle_gamma   90.00
#
_symmetry.space_group_name_H-M   'P 1'
#
loop_
_entity.id
_entity.type
_entity.pdbx_description
1 polymer ?
#
loop_
_entity_poly.entity_id
_entity_poly.type
_entity_poly.pdbx_seq_one_letter_code
_entity_poly.pdbx_strand_id
1 'polypeptide(L)'
;MDIKRAPVKNKRKYIYAGAGVAVVALLTAYIGTLEPASPTVERSTLWIDTVARGPMVRQVRGPGTLVPEQIRWVSAVTAGRVEQIPIRAGAKVTKDTPLMELSNPDVQLELLDAQRQLASSEAELVNLRTNLETQRLNQKATVATVRTQYQESARTASLMKSLGEKKLASSMEIQRATEAAEELEGRLEIERQRLQVMEGAVGRQLSLQQANVERLRAISQFQLNRVASMAVKAGSDGVLQEMNWEVGQWANPGAILAKIAEPGRLKAVLRVPETQAKDVTIGQPASIDTRNGIVSGRVFRIDPASVNGTVTVEVSLDGELPRGARPDLSVDGTIEIERLDNVLYVSRPAYGQAESTVGIFKLDADGETASRVNVKLGRSSVNTIEIVQGLAANDQIIISDMSSYDNYSKVRVK
;
A
#
# COMPACT_ATOMS: atom_id res chain seq x y z
N MET A 1 -55.38 104.16 53.75
CA MET A 1 -54.11 103.49 54.12
C MET A 1 -54.37 102.02 54.17
N ASP A 2 -54.01 101.35 53.12
CA ASP A 2 -54.33 99.94 52.97
C ASP A 2 -53.04 99.10 53.19
N ILE A 3 -53.00 98.24 54.21
CA ILE A 3 -51.84 97.47 54.58
C ILE A 3 -52.03 96.10 53.95
N LYS A 4 -51.25 95.80 52.96
CA LYS A 4 -51.09 94.48 52.31
C LYS A 4 -50.52 93.47 53.30
N ARG A 5 -51.32 92.39 53.65
CA ARG A 5 -50.82 91.20 54.40
C ARG A 5 -50.06 90.29 53.46
N ALA A 6 -48.86 89.82 53.87
CA ALA A 6 -48.02 88.80 53.17
C ALA A 6 -48.71 87.45 53.19
N PRO A 7 -48.57 86.61 52.10
CA PRO A 7 -49.18 85.32 52.02
C PRO A 7 -48.39 84.29 52.88
N VAL A 8 -49.11 83.49 53.63
CA VAL A 8 -48.61 82.41 54.49
C VAL A 8 -48.17 81.26 53.59
N LYS A 9 -46.83 80.90 53.52
CA LYS A 9 -46.28 79.77 52.80
C LYS A 9 -46.75 78.48 53.45
N ASN A 10 -47.58 77.69 52.75
CA ASN A 10 -48.16 76.44 53.20
C ASN A 10 -47.10 75.27 53.12
N LYS A 11 -46.30 75.14 54.19
CA LYS A 11 -45.19 74.12 54.31
C LYS A 11 -45.68 72.66 54.18
N ARG A 12 -46.97 72.40 54.44
CA ARG A 12 -47.57 71.05 54.35
C ARG A 12 -47.54 70.49 52.93
N LYS A 13 -47.66 71.30 51.90
CA LYS A 13 -47.57 70.83 50.46
C LYS A 13 -46.19 70.20 50.17
N TYR A 14 -45.14 70.76 50.72
CA TYR A 14 -43.74 70.26 50.47
C TYR A 14 -43.49 68.99 51.24
N ILE A 15 -44.10 68.80 52.45
CA ILE A 15 -43.98 67.54 53.20
C ILE A 15 -44.65 66.42 52.48
N TYR A 16 -45.89 66.63 51.95
CA TYR A 16 -46.62 65.61 51.18
C TYR A 16 -45.88 65.32 49.81
N ALA A 17 -45.31 66.30 49.17
CA ALA A 17 -44.49 66.09 47.96
C ALA A 17 -43.21 65.31 48.27
N GLY A 18 -42.54 65.59 49.40
CA GLY A 18 -41.38 64.84 49.85
C GLY A 18 -41.65 63.40 50.23
N ALA A 19 -42.82 63.18 50.93
CA ALA A 19 -43.26 61.81 51.26
C ALA A 19 -43.67 61.01 50.02
N GLY A 20 -44.29 61.66 49.05
CA GLY A 20 -44.59 61.04 47.73
C GLY A 20 -43.32 60.60 46.94
N VAL A 21 -42.32 61.45 46.91
CA VAL A 21 -41.02 61.13 46.25
C VAL A 21 -40.31 59.96 47.00
N ALA A 22 -40.35 59.94 48.36
CA ALA A 22 -39.75 58.88 49.13
C ALA A 22 -40.45 57.51 48.91
N VAL A 23 -41.76 57.51 48.77
CA VAL A 23 -42.54 56.30 48.47
C VAL A 23 -42.26 55.77 47.09
N VAL A 24 -42.13 56.69 46.09
CA VAL A 24 -41.78 56.33 44.71
C VAL A 24 -40.34 55.80 44.65
N ALA A 25 -39.41 56.40 45.39
CA ALA A 25 -38.04 55.93 45.49
C ALA A 25 -37.94 54.55 46.17
N LEU A 26 -38.71 54.32 47.24
CA LEU A 26 -38.80 52.99 47.88
C LEU A 26 -39.47 51.96 46.99
N LEU A 27 -40.50 52.31 46.24
CA LEU A 27 -41.15 51.44 45.28
C LEU A 27 -40.20 51.08 44.10
N THR A 28 -39.47 52.05 43.56
CA THR A 28 -38.49 51.80 42.50
C THR A 28 -37.32 50.97 43.00
N ALA A 29 -36.85 51.21 44.24
CA ALA A 29 -35.81 50.35 44.87
C ALA A 29 -36.35 48.92 45.10
N TYR A 30 -37.58 48.77 45.54
CA TYR A 30 -38.22 47.48 45.71
C TYR A 30 -38.46 46.75 44.38
N ILE A 31 -38.92 47.44 43.34
CA ILE A 31 -39.06 46.86 41.98
C ILE A 31 -37.67 46.47 41.41
N GLY A 32 -36.62 47.25 41.67
CA GLY A 32 -35.26 46.97 41.26
C GLY A 32 -34.64 45.75 41.96
N THR A 33 -35.18 45.30 43.11
CA THR A 33 -34.76 44.08 43.80
C THR A 33 -35.56 42.83 43.37
N LEU A 34 -36.62 42.95 42.57
CA LEU A 34 -37.32 41.82 41.99
C LEU A 34 -36.53 41.22 40.87
N GLU A 35 -36.14 39.95 41.02
CA GLU A 35 -35.54 39.18 39.94
C GLU A 35 -36.46 39.19 38.69
N PRO A 36 -35.93 39.35 37.47
CA PRO A 36 -36.72 39.28 36.24
C PRO A 36 -37.46 37.95 36.17
N ALA A 37 -38.71 37.98 35.74
CA ALA A 37 -39.54 36.78 35.63
C ALA A 37 -38.84 35.73 34.76
N SER A 38 -38.52 34.57 35.32
CA SER A 38 -37.87 33.48 34.61
C SER A 38 -38.78 32.96 33.47
N PRO A 39 -38.30 32.88 32.25
CA PRO A 39 -39.08 32.35 31.15
C PRO A 39 -39.44 30.89 31.42
N THR A 40 -40.59 30.47 30.90
CA THR A 40 -41.09 29.10 31.08
C THR A 40 -40.77 28.28 29.83
N VAL A 41 -40.24 27.08 30.02
CA VAL A 41 -39.90 26.12 28.96
C VAL A 41 -40.67 24.83 29.19
N GLU A 42 -41.25 24.28 28.14
CA GLU A 42 -42.00 23.03 28.23
C GLU A 42 -41.06 21.83 28.41
N ARG A 43 -41.30 21.01 29.45
CA ARG A 43 -40.48 19.84 29.74
C ARG A 43 -40.46 18.81 28.62
N SER A 44 -41.50 18.74 27.80
CA SER A 44 -41.62 17.83 26.66
C SER A 44 -40.62 18.15 25.54
N THR A 45 -40.13 19.39 25.48
CA THR A 45 -39.14 19.84 24.48
C THR A 45 -37.70 19.72 24.95
N LEU A 46 -37.49 19.39 26.22
CA LEU A 46 -36.19 19.35 26.87
C LEU A 46 -35.62 17.93 26.88
N TRP A 47 -34.40 17.80 26.47
CA TRP A 47 -33.61 16.59 26.72
C TRP A 47 -32.80 16.81 27.98
N ILE A 48 -33.13 16.00 29.01
CA ILE A 48 -32.46 16.06 30.30
C ILE A 48 -31.64 14.80 30.46
N ASP A 49 -30.40 14.95 30.88
CA ASP A 49 -29.53 13.83 31.18
C ASP A 49 -28.84 14.03 32.53
N THR A 50 -28.41 12.91 33.15
CA THR A 50 -27.78 12.91 34.48
C THR A 50 -26.29 12.73 34.36
N VAL A 51 -25.53 13.59 35.03
CA VAL A 51 -24.06 13.49 35.10
C VAL A 51 -23.67 12.22 35.83
N ALA A 52 -23.05 11.29 35.11
CA ALA A 52 -22.55 10.04 35.66
C ALA A 52 -21.07 10.13 36.00
N ARG A 53 -20.64 9.35 36.99
CA ARG A 53 -19.21 9.13 37.28
C ARG A 53 -18.84 7.69 36.95
N GLY A 54 -17.85 7.49 36.10
CA GLY A 54 -17.43 6.16 35.69
C GLY A 54 -16.44 6.15 34.56
N PRO A 55 -16.21 4.99 33.94
CA PRO A 55 -15.34 4.88 32.77
C PRO A 55 -16.01 5.51 31.54
N MET A 56 -15.31 6.38 30.86
CA MET A 56 -15.70 6.97 29.60
C MET A 56 -14.75 6.52 28.50
N VAL A 57 -15.28 5.90 27.45
CA VAL A 57 -14.49 5.53 26.28
C VAL A 57 -14.56 6.66 25.27
N ARG A 58 -13.41 7.19 24.94
CA ARG A 58 -13.28 8.21 23.92
C ARG A 58 -13.15 7.53 22.56
N GLN A 59 -14.08 7.77 21.68
CA GLN A 59 -14.18 7.12 20.39
C GLN A 59 -14.30 8.15 19.27
N VAL A 60 -13.79 7.76 18.11
CA VAL A 60 -13.95 8.50 16.85
C VAL A 60 -14.66 7.60 15.84
N ARG A 61 -15.62 8.16 15.13
CA ARG A 61 -16.36 7.47 14.09
C ARG A 61 -16.04 8.02 12.71
N GLY A 62 -15.87 7.13 11.75
CA GLY A 62 -15.68 7.49 10.36
C GLY A 62 -16.36 6.50 9.42
N PRO A 63 -17.06 6.99 8.38
CA PRO A 63 -17.53 6.13 7.31
C PRO A 63 -16.33 5.62 6.51
N GLY A 64 -16.47 4.44 5.91
CA GLY A 64 -15.42 3.84 5.12
C GLY A 64 -15.91 2.79 4.17
N THR A 65 -14.96 2.08 3.57
CA THR A 65 -15.22 0.95 2.68
C THR A 65 -14.27 -0.19 2.99
N LEU A 66 -14.75 -1.42 2.78
CA LEU A 66 -13.88 -2.58 2.78
C LEU A 66 -13.11 -2.64 1.47
N VAL A 67 -11.79 -2.83 1.55
CA VAL A 67 -10.96 -3.04 0.38
C VAL A 67 -10.12 -4.30 0.57
N PRO A 68 -9.73 -5.01 -0.50
CA PRO A 68 -8.82 -6.13 -0.37
C PRO A 68 -7.51 -5.68 0.26
N GLU A 69 -6.95 -6.51 1.15
CA GLU A 69 -5.65 -6.24 1.76
C GLU A 69 -4.55 -6.26 0.72
N GLN A 70 -4.63 -7.20 -0.23
CA GLN A 70 -3.72 -7.33 -1.35
C GLN A 70 -4.49 -7.36 -2.67
N ILE A 71 -4.05 -6.52 -3.59
CA ILE A 71 -4.54 -6.47 -4.97
C ILE A 71 -3.36 -6.78 -5.88
N ARG A 72 -3.51 -7.80 -6.70
CA ARG A 72 -2.56 -8.10 -7.77
C ARG A 72 -3.03 -7.45 -9.08
N TRP A 73 -2.18 -6.60 -9.61
CA TRP A 73 -2.38 -6.00 -10.93
C TRP A 73 -1.74 -6.90 -11.98
N VAL A 74 -2.52 -7.33 -12.95
CA VAL A 74 -2.05 -8.07 -14.11
C VAL A 74 -1.92 -7.10 -15.27
N SER A 75 -0.69 -6.91 -15.76
CA SER A 75 -0.41 -6.00 -16.86
C SER A 75 0.07 -6.76 -18.10
N ALA A 76 -0.16 -6.18 -19.28
CA ALA A 76 0.36 -6.69 -20.54
C ALA A 76 1.90 -6.59 -20.56
N VAL A 77 2.58 -7.71 -20.78
CA VAL A 77 4.03 -7.76 -20.99
C VAL A 77 4.38 -7.42 -22.45
N THR A 78 3.54 -7.90 -23.37
CA THR A 78 3.71 -7.76 -24.81
C THR A 78 2.48 -7.08 -25.41
N ALA A 79 2.67 -6.20 -26.39
CA ALA A 79 1.56 -5.61 -27.14
C ALA A 79 0.79 -6.68 -27.93
N GLY A 80 -0.54 -6.54 -27.96
CA GLY A 80 -1.37 -7.43 -28.76
C GLY A 80 -2.84 -7.04 -28.76
N ARG A 81 -3.56 -7.55 -29.72
CA ARG A 81 -5.01 -7.43 -29.80
C ARG A 81 -5.65 -8.49 -28.93
N VAL A 82 -6.65 -8.13 -28.15
CA VAL A 82 -7.46 -9.08 -27.37
C VAL A 82 -8.25 -9.98 -28.32
N GLU A 83 -7.95 -11.27 -28.30
CA GLU A 83 -8.59 -12.28 -29.14
C GLU A 83 -9.75 -12.95 -28.41
N GLN A 84 -9.55 -13.34 -27.16
CA GLN A 84 -10.54 -14.01 -26.34
C GLN A 84 -10.47 -13.55 -24.88
N ILE A 85 -11.64 -13.56 -24.22
CA ILE A 85 -11.82 -13.31 -22.80
C ILE A 85 -12.67 -14.44 -22.23
N PRO A 86 -12.07 -15.53 -21.73
CA PRO A 86 -12.78 -16.72 -21.28
C PRO A 86 -13.56 -16.53 -19.98
N ILE A 87 -13.19 -15.55 -19.17
CA ILE A 87 -13.80 -15.31 -17.85
C ILE A 87 -14.20 -13.86 -17.69
N ARG A 88 -15.11 -13.58 -16.72
CA ARG A 88 -15.59 -12.23 -16.41
C ARG A 88 -15.28 -11.84 -14.98
N ALA A 89 -15.34 -10.54 -14.68
CA ALA A 89 -15.24 -10.02 -13.33
C ALA A 89 -16.23 -10.72 -12.37
N GLY A 90 -15.78 -10.99 -11.15
CA GLY A 90 -16.50 -11.77 -10.13
C GLY A 90 -16.15 -13.26 -10.10
N ALA A 91 -15.45 -13.81 -11.10
CA ALA A 91 -15.05 -15.20 -11.12
C ALA A 91 -13.90 -15.47 -10.15
N LYS A 92 -13.93 -16.65 -9.51
CA LYS A 92 -12.78 -17.18 -8.76
C LYS A 92 -11.73 -17.69 -9.74
N VAL A 93 -10.47 -17.31 -9.52
CA VAL A 93 -9.34 -17.68 -10.36
C VAL A 93 -8.25 -18.34 -9.52
N THR A 94 -7.51 -19.22 -10.16
CA THR A 94 -6.27 -19.80 -9.64
C THR A 94 -5.09 -19.23 -10.42
N LYS A 95 -3.88 -19.43 -9.92
CA LYS A 95 -2.64 -18.95 -10.52
C LYS A 95 -2.56 -19.22 -12.04
N ASP A 96 -3.02 -20.38 -12.50
CA ASP A 96 -2.93 -20.80 -13.90
C ASP A 96 -4.17 -20.49 -14.74
N THR A 97 -5.22 -19.91 -14.15
CA THR A 97 -6.45 -19.58 -14.86
C THR A 97 -6.16 -18.55 -15.96
N PRO A 98 -6.52 -18.85 -17.24
CA PRO A 98 -6.37 -17.88 -18.31
C PRO A 98 -7.41 -16.77 -18.16
N LEU A 99 -6.95 -15.53 -18.17
CA LEU A 99 -7.80 -14.33 -18.08
C LEU A 99 -8.21 -13.83 -19.46
N MET A 100 -7.24 -13.77 -20.36
CA MET A 100 -7.46 -13.37 -21.76
C MET A 100 -6.34 -13.90 -22.64
N GLU A 101 -6.59 -13.96 -23.91
CA GLU A 101 -5.63 -14.26 -24.95
C GLU A 101 -5.39 -13.01 -25.81
N LEU A 102 -4.13 -12.65 -25.95
CA LEU A 102 -3.68 -11.60 -26.86
C LEU A 102 -3.13 -12.23 -28.12
N SER A 103 -3.23 -11.54 -29.25
CA SER A 103 -2.61 -11.93 -30.52
C SER A 103 -1.82 -10.78 -31.12
N ASN A 104 -0.61 -11.09 -31.57
CA ASN A 104 0.24 -10.15 -32.29
C ASN A 104 1.08 -10.92 -33.34
N PRO A 105 0.72 -10.86 -34.63
CA PRO A 105 1.45 -11.55 -35.69
C PRO A 105 2.92 -11.12 -35.80
N ASP A 106 3.25 -9.87 -35.53
CA ASP A 106 4.63 -9.36 -35.62
C ASP A 106 5.54 -10.04 -34.59
N VAL A 107 5.07 -10.23 -33.36
CA VAL A 107 5.81 -10.93 -32.31
C VAL A 107 5.99 -12.42 -32.62
N GLN A 108 4.99 -13.03 -33.27
CA GLN A 108 5.10 -14.42 -33.76
C GLN A 108 6.16 -14.52 -34.87
N LEU A 109 6.19 -13.57 -35.79
CA LEU A 109 7.19 -13.50 -36.84
C LEU A 109 8.62 -13.31 -36.27
N GLU A 110 8.77 -12.42 -35.28
CA GLU A 110 10.05 -12.23 -34.57
C GLU A 110 10.54 -13.53 -33.91
N LEU A 111 9.65 -14.34 -33.33
CA LEU A 111 10.00 -15.63 -32.77
C LEU A 111 10.49 -16.61 -33.86
N LEU A 112 9.77 -16.70 -34.98
CA LEU A 112 10.17 -17.56 -36.11
C LEU A 112 11.53 -17.16 -36.69
N ASP A 113 11.78 -15.87 -36.81
CA ASP A 113 13.08 -15.37 -37.26
C ASP A 113 14.21 -15.69 -36.28
N ALA A 114 13.99 -15.52 -35.00
CA ALA A 114 14.96 -15.87 -33.95
C ALA A 114 15.26 -17.39 -33.94
N GLN A 115 14.21 -18.23 -34.10
CA GLN A 115 14.39 -19.68 -34.20
C GLN A 115 15.18 -20.08 -35.47
N ARG A 116 14.89 -19.44 -36.60
CA ARG A 116 15.63 -19.67 -37.84
C ARG A 116 17.10 -19.31 -37.72
N GLN A 117 17.41 -18.15 -37.10
CA GLN A 117 18.79 -17.72 -36.85
C GLN A 117 19.55 -18.68 -35.93
N LEU A 118 18.88 -19.16 -34.86
CA LEU A 118 19.44 -20.16 -33.96
C LEU A 118 19.76 -21.45 -34.72
N ALA A 119 18.81 -22.00 -35.47
CA ALA A 119 18.99 -23.24 -36.23
C ALA A 119 20.13 -23.11 -37.26
N SER A 120 20.27 -21.98 -37.95
CA SER A 120 21.38 -21.72 -38.87
C SER A 120 22.73 -21.72 -38.15
N SER A 121 22.82 -21.06 -37.00
CA SER A 121 24.08 -20.99 -36.23
C SER A 121 24.44 -22.34 -35.59
N GLU A 122 23.45 -23.15 -35.17
CA GLU A 122 23.68 -24.51 -34.70
C GLU A 122 24.23 -25.41 -35.84
N ALA A 123 23.67 -25.31 -37.05
CA ALA A 123 24.18 -26.00 -38.22
C ALA A 123 25.61 -25.57 -38.60
N GLU A 124 25.93 -24.26 -38.52
CA GLU A 124 27.28 -23.75 -38.72
C GLU A 124 28.25 -24.30 -37.67
N LEU A 125 27.87 -24.40 -36.41
CA LEU A 125 28.69 -24.99 -35.35
C LEU A 125 29.04 -26.46 -35.66
N VAL A 126 28.04 -27.26 -36.09
CA VAL A 126 28.25 -28.65 -36.48
C VAL A 126 29.23 -28.76 -37.66
N ASN A 127 29.02 -27.96 -38.73
CA ASN A 127 29.90 -27.92 -39.87
C ASN A 127 31.34 -27.51 -39.52
N LEU A 128 31.46 -26.44 -38.70
CA LEU A 128 32.76 -25.97 -38.22
C LEU A 128 33.48 -27.07 -37.43
N ARG A 129 32.78 -27.72 -36.52
CA ARG A 129 33.33 -28.82 -35.72
C ARG A 129 33.84 -29.97 -36.58
N THR A 130 33.05 -30.39 -37.57
CA THR A 130 33.42 -31.47 -38.49
C THR A 130 34.64 -31.10 -39.32
N ASN A 131 34.69 -29.89 -39.86
CA ASN A 131 35.82 -29.41 -40.65
C ASN A 131 37.11 -29.32 -39.84
N LEU A 132 37.03 -28.74 -38.63
CA LEU A 132 38.22 -28.59 -37.76
C LEU A 132 38.69 -29.97 -37.25
N GLU A 133 37.80 -30.91 -36.97
CA GLU A 133 38.17 -32.26 -36.59
C GLU A 133 38.85 -33.01 -37.73
N THR A 134 38.35 -32.85 -38.94
CA THR A 134 38.99 -33.42 -40.15
C THR A 134 40.42 -32.85 -40.36
N GLN A 135 40.59 -31.55 -40.20
CA GLN A 135 41.91 -30.92 -40.29
C GLN A 135 42.88 -31.43 -39.21
N ARG A 136 42.39 -31.57 -37.97
CA ARG A 136 43.16 -32.09 -36.86
C ARG A 136 43.60 -33.53 -37.10
N LEU A 137 42.70 -34.39 -37.60
CA LEU A 137 43.02 -35.80 -37.94
C LEU A 137 44.05 -35.88 -39.07
N ASN A 138 43.93 -35.05 -40.09
CA ASN A 138 44.93 -34.98 -41.17
C ASN A 138 46.32 -34.56 -40.66
N GLN A 139 46.39 -33.60 -39.75
CA GLN A 139 47.66 -33.19 -39.14
C GLN A 139 48.24 -34.26 -38.26
N LYS A 140 47.38 -34.96 -37.49
CA LYS A 140 47.82 -36.15 -36.70
C LYS A 140 48.38 -37.25 -37.57
N ALA A 141 47.79 -37.54 -38.72
CA ALA A 141 48.30 -38.52 -39.67
C ALA A 141 49.69 -38.11 -40.21
N THR A 142 49.87 -36.79 -40.56
CA THR A 142 51.18 -36.26 -40.97
C THR A 142 52.26 -36.45 -39.89
N VAL A 143 51.93 -36.10 -38.62
CA VAL A 143 52.86 -36.32 -37.49
C VAL A 143 53.21 -37.80 -37.33
N ALA A 144 52.24 -38.72 -37.49
CA ALA A 144 52.47 -40.17 -37.40
C ALA A 144 53.40 -40.66 -38.51
N THR A 145 53.20 -40.18 -39.78
CA THR A 145 54.07 -40.53 -40.94
C THR A 145 55.50 -40.07 -40.72
N VAL A 146 55.70 -38.81 -40.34
CA VAL A 146 57.05 -38.25 -40.11
C VAL A 146 57.72 -38.95 -38.92
N ARG A 147 56.93 -39.26 -37.87
CA ARG A 147 57.47 -40.07 -36.73
C ARG A 147 57.98 -41.43 -37.14
N THR A 148 57.30 -42.16 -38.04
CA THR A 148 57.74 -43.47 -38.53
C THR A 148 59.03 -43.33 -39.38
N GLN A 149 59.06 -42.29 -40.24
CA GLN A 149 60.25 -41.99 -41.02
C GLN A 149 61.47 -41.65 -40.14
N TYR A 150 61.28 -40.82 -39.11
CA TYR A 150 62.34 -40.52 -38.14
C TYR A 150 62.81 -41.75 -37.41
N GLN A 151 61.89 -42.63 -36.91
CA GLN A 151 62.25 -43.87 -36.20
C GLN A 151 63.07 -44.81 -37.09
N GLU A 152 62.77 -44.90 -38.37
CA GLU A 152 63.51 -45.72 -39.32
C GLU A 152 64.91 -45.13 -39.56
N SER A 153 65.04 -43.82 -39.83
CA SER A 153 66.34 -43.13 -40.06
C SER A 153 67.20 -43.19 -38.78
N ALA A 154 66.64 -43.00 -37.59
CA ALA A 154 67.33 -43.08 -36.29
C ALA A 154 67.91 -44.49 -36.06
N ARG A 155 67.11 -45.54 -36.38
CA ARG A 155 67.60 -46.93 -36.31
C ARG A 155 68.77 -47.15 -37.28
N THR A 156 68.70 -46.62 -38.52
CA THR A 156 69.75 -46.74 -39.51
C THR A 156 71.05 -45.99 -39.07
N ALA A 157 70.89 -44.80 -38.51
CA ALA A 157 72.02 -44.04 -37.95
C ALA A 157 72.67 -44.76 -36.78
N SER A 158 71.92 -45.36 -35.89
CA SER A 158 72.41 -46.16 -34.79
C SER A 158 73.14 -47.42 -35.26
N LEU A 159 72.62 -48.12 -36.25
CA LEU A 159 73.27 -49.25 -36.88
C LEU A 159 74.59 -48.87 -37.53
N MET A 160 74.64 -47.79 -38.38
CA MET A 160 75.82 -47.33 -38.98
C MET A 160 76.90 -46.91 -37.98
N LYS A 161 76.51 -46.26 -36.89
CA LYS A 161 77.42 -45.94 -35.79
C LYS A 161 78.04 -47.19 -35.18
N SER A 162 77.26 -48.23 -34.91
CA SER A 162 77.73 -49.51 -34.34
C SER A 162 78.64 -50.27 -35.31
N LEU A 163 78.40 -50.21 -36.63
CA LEU A 163 79.25 -50.76 -37.64
C LEU A 163 80.56 -49.97 -37.78
N GLY A 164 80.52 -48.66 -37.61
CA GLY A 164 81.73 -47.82 -37.58
C GLY A 164 82.64 -48.10 -36.42
N GLU A 165 82.10 -48.38 -35.23
CA GLU A 165 82.86 -48.85 -34.05
C GLU A 165 83.64 -50.16 -34.38
N LYS A 166 83.02 -50.99 -35.22
CA LYS A 166 83.65 -52.22 -35.70
C LYS A 166 84.52 -52.07 -36.93
N LYS A 167 84.72 -50.82 -37.39
CA LYS A 167 85.46 -50.42 -38.66
C LYS A 167 84.82 -51.00 -39.93
N LEU A 168 83.52 -51.27 -39.93
CA LEU A 168 82.76 -51.83 -41.07
C LEU A 168 81.96 -50.77 -41.86
N ALA A 169 81.93 -49.54 -41.43
CA ALA A 169 81.32 -48.39 -42.12
C ALA A 169 82.29 -47.20 -42.21
N SER A 170 82.19 -46.39 -43.30
CA SER A 170 82.99 -45.21 -43.47
C SER A 170 82.42 -44.02 -42.61
N SER A 171 83.33 -43.09 -42.26
CA SER A 171 82.90 -41.87 -41.51
C SER A 171 81.87 -41.03 -42.27
N MET A 172 81.91 -41.03 -43.57
CA MET A 172 81.00 -40.33 -44.47
C MET A 172 79.57 -40.94 -44.44
N GLU A 173 79.49 -42.28 -44.39
CA GLU A 173 78.20 -43.00 -44.30
C GLU A 173 77.55 -42.79 -42.95
N ILE A 174 78.36 -42.82 -41.88
CA ILE A 174 77.82 -42.53 -40.50
C ILE A 174 77.34 -41.10 -40.46
N GLN A 175 78.10 -40.12 -41.02
CA GLN A 175 77.71 -38.73 -40.99
C GLN A 175 76.39 -38.49 -41.77
N ARG A 176 76.27 -39.04 -42.99
CA ARG A 176 75.03 -38.94 -43.78
C ARG A 176 73.84 -39.56 -43.11
N ALA A 177 73.96 -40.73 -42.44
CA ALA A 177 72.89 -41.36 -41.74
C ALA A 177 72.46 -40.54 -40.50
N THR A 178 73.41 -39.91 -39.80
CA THR A 178 73.16 -39.06 -38.64
C THR A 178 72.45 -37.76 -39.08
N GLU A 179 72.96 -37.10 -40.13
CA GLU A 179 72.33 -35.86 -40.66
C GLU A 179 70.89 -36.12 -41.13
N ALA A 180 70.64 -37.25 -41.81
CA ALA A 180 69.28 -37.63 -42.22
C ALA A 180 68.34 -37.89 -41.05
N ALA A 181 68.84 -38.44 -39.93
CA ALA A 181 68.04 -38.61 -38.72
C ALA A 181 67.75 -37.28 -38.03
N GLU A 182 68.75 -36.37 -37.93
CA GLU A 182 68.60 -35.04 -37.35
C GLU A 182 67.61 -34.16 -38.15
N GLU A 183 67.64 -34.20 -39.48
CA GLU A 183 66.72 -33.54 -40.38
C GLU A 183 65.23 -33.99 -40.05
N LEU A 184 65.03 -35.29 -40.02
CA LEU A 184 63.69 -35.84 -39.74
C LEU A 184 63.22 -35.57 -38.29
N GLU A 185 64.17 -35.49 -37.35
CA GLU A 185 63.84 -35.10 -35.94
C GLU A 185 63.36 -33.65 -35.92
N GLY A 186 64.05 -32.72 -36.53
CA GLY A 186 63.65 -31.32 -36.69
C GLY A 186 62.27 -31.19 -37.34
N ARG A 187 62.05 -31.95 -38.42
CA ARG A 187 60.75 -31.98 -39.09
C ARG A 187 59.66 -32.53 -38.25
N LEU A 188 59.89 -33.59 -37.47
CA LEU A 188 58.91 -34.15 -36.52
C LEU A 188 58.52 -33.13 -35.44
N GLU A 189 59.49 -32.40 -34.92
CA GLU A 189 59.26 -31.38 -33.92
C GLU A 189 58.39 -30.21 -34.47
N ILE A 190 58.67 -29.76 -35.69
CA ILE A 190 57.87 -28.73 -36.39
C ILE A 190 56.42 -29.23 -36.58
N GLU A 191 56.20 -30.44 -37.03
CA GLU A 191 54.86 -31.00 -37.24
C GLU A 191 54.10 -31.21 -35.96
N ARG A 192 54.76 -31.55 -34.82
CA ARG A 192 54.18 -31.59 -33.49
C ARG A 192 53.74 -30.19 -33.01
N GLN A 193 54.61 -29.19 -33.19
CA GLN A 193 54.29 -27.81 -32.82
C GLN A 193 53.10 -27.29 -33.63
N ARG A 194 53.03 -27.61 -34.94
CA ARG A 194 51.83 -27.30 -35.76
C ARG A 194 50.56 -27.91 -35.21
N LEU A 195 50.61 -29.18 -34.80
CA LEU A 195 49.48 -29.86 -34.22
C LEU A 195 49.03 -29.18 -32.91
N GLN A 196 49.97 -28.82 -32.05
CA GLN A 196 49.67 -28.15 -30.77
C GLN A 196 49.04 -26.76 -31.01
N VAL A 197 49.57 -25.97 -31.90
CA VAL A 197 49.02 -24.66 -32.28
C VAL A 197 47.61 -24.82 -32.86
N MET A 198 47.41 -25.82 -33.74
CA MET A 198 46.11 -26.14 -34.30
C MET A 198 45.10 -26.55 -33.24
N GLU A 199 45.43 -27.43 -32.29
CA GLU A 199 44.55 -27.84 -31.21
C GLU A 199 44.11 -26.66 -30.34
N GLY A 200 44.99 -25.73 -30.03
CA GLY A 200 44.65 -24.49 -29.33
C GLY A 200 43.74 -23.56 -30.13
N ALA A 201 43.99 -23.45 -31.46
CA ALA A 201 43.17 -22.64 -32.37
C ALA A 201 41.75 -23.23 -32.52
N VAL A 202 41.62 -24.56 -32.67
CA VAL A 202 40.37 -25.29 -32.78
C VAL A 202 39.51 -25.03 -31.53
N GLY A 203 40.08 -25.16 -30.33
CA GLY A 203 39.34 -24.91 -29.06
C GLY A 203 38.79 -23.49 -29.01
N ARG A 204 39.59 -22.49 -29.31
CA ARG A 204 39.15 -21.07 -29.33
C ARG A 204 38.05 -20.80 -30.37
N GLN A 205 38.19 -21.33 -31.57
CA GLN A 205 37.23 -21.12 -32.66
C GLN A 205 35.87 -21.77 -32.34
N LEU A 206 35.88 -22.98 -31.78
CA LEU A 206 34.67 -23.66 -31.34
C LEU A 206 33.99 -22.90 -30.16
N SER A 207 34.78 -22.44 -29.18
CA SER A 207 34.23 -21.70 -28.05
C SER A 207 33.54 -20.38 -28.46
N LEU A 208 34.11 -19.65 -29.46
CA LEU A 208 33.50 -18.45 -30.02
C LEU A 208 32.16 -18.76 -30.71
N GLN A 209 32.11 -19.82 -31.54
CA GLN A 209 30.87 -20.20 -32.21
C GLN A 209 29.84 -20.74 -31.23
N GLN A 210 30.25 -21.50 -30.19
CA GLN A 210 29.35 -21.91 -29.12
C GLN A 210 28.74 -20.71 -28.36
N ALA A 211 29.55 -19.71 -28.02
CA ALA A 211 29.08 -18.48 -27.42
C ALA A 211 28.03 -17.75 -28.29
N ASN A 212 28.24 -17.76 -29.63
CA ASN A 212 27.28 -17.18 -30.58
C ASN A 212 25.94 -17.98 -30.55
N VAL A 213 25.98 -19.30 -30.55
CA VAL A 213 24.79 -20.16 -30.48
C VAL A 213 24.05 -19.90 -29.16
N GLU A 214 24.76 -19.84 -28.01
CA GLU A 214 24.14 -19.56 -26.70
C GLU A 214 23.47 -18.17 -26.68
N ARG A 215 24.09 -17.15 -27.27
CA ARG A 215 23.50 -15.82 -27.43
C ARG A 215 22.20 -15.88 -28.24
N LEU A 216 22.20 -16.57 -29.40
CA LEU A 216 21.00 -16.71 -30.23
C LEU A 216 19.91 -17.55 -29.56
N ARG A 217 20.30 -18.56 -28.78
CA ARG A 217 19.37 -19.36 -27.95
C ARG A 217 18.68 -18.50 -26.91
N ALA A 218 19.42 -17.62 -26.23
CA ALA A 218 18.85 -16.66 -25.27
C ALA A 218 17.86 -15.71 -25.95
N ILE A 219 18.17 -15.22 -27.16
CA ILE A 219 17.26 -14.36 -27.94
C ILE A 219 15.98 -15.14 -28.32
N SER A 220 16.10 -16.37 -28.83
CA SER A 220 14.98 -17.21 -29.19
C SER A 220 14.09 -17.50 -27.98
N GLN A 221 14.67 -17.80 -26.82
CA GLN A 221 13.95 -18.02 -25.58
C GLN A 221 13.22 -16.75 -25.11
N PHE A 222 13.83 -15.58 -25.26
CA PHE A 222 13.20 -14.30 -24.94
C PHE A 222 11.95 -14.07 -25.81
N GLN A 223 12.05 -14.31 -27.13
CA GLN A 223 10.90 -14.17 -28.02
C GLN A 223 9.81 -15.19 -27.71
N LEU A 224 10.19 -16.44 -27.38
CA LEU A 224 9.24 -17.46 -26.94
C LEU A 224 8.46 -17.03 -25.69
N ASN A 225 9.14 -16.45 -24.72
CA ASN A 225 8.52 -15.93 -23.50
C ASN A 225 7.57 -14.74 -23.81
N ARG A 226 7.92 -13.89 -24.78
CA ARG A 226 7.04 -12.82 -25.24
C ARG A 226 5.75 -13.36 -25.84
N VAL A 227 5.84 -14.37 -26.72
CA VAL A 227 4.66 -15.05 -27.26
C VAL A 227 3.87 -15.75 -26.16
N ALA A 228 4.53 -16.47 -25.26
CA ALA A 228 3.88 -17.14 -24.15
C ALA A 228 3.16 -16.16 -23.18
N SER A 229 3.67 -14.93 -23.05
CA SER A 229 3.05 -13.87 -22.23
C SER A 229 1.74 -13.34 -22.81
N MET A 230 1.43 -13.64 -24.06
CA MET A 230 0.14 -13.27 -24.69
C MET A 230 -1.02 -14.11 -24.15
N ALA A 231 -0.78 -15.33 -23.68
CA ALA A 231 -1.72 -16.08 -22.87
C ALA A 231 -1.67 -15.53 -21.44
N VAL A 232 -2.45 -14.49 -21.17
CA VAL A 232 -2.47 -13.78 -19.91
C VAL A 232 -3.13 -14.63 -18.83
N LYS A 233 -2.36 -14.99 -17.79
CA LYS A 233 -2.85 -15.79 -16.66
C LYS A 233 -3.00 -14.91 -15.40
N ALA A 234 -3.83 -15.36 -14.46
CA ALA A 234 -4.07 -14.68 -13.19
C ALA A 234 -2.78 -14.54 -12.35
N GLY A 235 -1.93 -15.55 -12.33
CA GLY A 235 -0.65 -15.53 -11.62
C GLY A 235 -0.75 -15.62 -10.09
N SER A 236 -1.96 -15.58 -9.53
CA SER A 236 -2.27 -15.83 -8.11
C SER A 236 -3.69 -16.34 -7.96
N ASP A 237 -3.96 -17.01 -6.85
CA ASP A 237 -5.31 -17.39 -6.48
C ASP A 237 -6.07 -16.16 -6.00
N GLY A 238 -7.36 -16.06 -6.36
CA GLY A 238 -8.13 -14.88 -5.98
C GLY A 238 -9.50 -14.80 -6.64
N VAL A 239 -10.06 -13.60 -6.58
CA VAL A 239 -11.29 -13.23 -7.29
C VAL A 239 -10.94 -12.12 -8.27
N LEU A 240 -11.31 -12.28 -9.52
CA LEU A 240 -11.18 -11.27 -10.56
C LEU A 240 -12.09 -10.09 -10.23
N GLN A 241 -11.51 -8.98 -9.77
CA GLN A 241 -12.28 -7.81 -9.34
C GLN A 241 -12.68 -6.94 -10.52
N GLU A 242 -11.74 -6.68 -11.42
CA GLU A 242 -11.93 -5.76 -12.52
C GLU A 242 -11.18 -6.25 -13.78
N MET A 243 -11.85 -6.18 -14.91
CA MET A 243 -11.27 -6.43 -16.24
C MET A 243 -12.13 -5.70 -17.26
N ASN A 244 -11.68 -4.50 -17.66
CA ASN A 244 -12.43 -3.56 -18.50
C ASN A 244 -11.96 -3.60 -19.96
N TRP A 245 -11.74 -4.81 -20.48
CA TRP A 245 -11.27 -5.04 -21.85
C TRP A 245 -12.32 -5.75 -22.68
N GLU A 246 -12.35 -5.42 -23.95
CA GLU A 246 -13.23 -6.04 -24.93
C GLU A 246 -12.42 -6.72 -26.04
N VAL A 247 -12.99 -7.77 -26.63
CA VAL A 247 -12.41 -8.47 -27.78
C VAL A 247 -12.23 -7.49 -28.93
N GLY A 248 -11.05 -7.49 -29.55
CA GLY A 248 -10.67 -6.60 -30.63
C GLY A 248 -9.88 -5.36 -30.18
N GLN A 249 -9.88 -4.99 -28.90
CA GLN A 249 -9.07 -3.88 -28.38
C GLN A 249 -7.57 -4.20 -28.42
N TRP A 250 -6.76 -3.16 -28.57
CA TRP A 250 -5.31 -3.27 -28.58
C TRP A 250 -4.72 -2.92 -27.23
N ALA A 251 -4.01 -3.86 -26.61
CA ALA A 251 -3.28 -3.65 -25.37
C ALA A 251 -1.82 -3.31 -25.65
N ASN A 252 -1.32 -2.21 -25.06
CA ASN A 252 0.07 -1.83 -25.10
C ASN A 252 0.84 -2.45 -23.92
N PRO A 253 2.17 -2.62 -24.00
CA PRO A 253 2.98 -3.06 -22.88
C PRO A 253 2.78 -2.15 -21.66
N GLY A 254 2.60 -2.74 -20.47
CA GLY A 254 2.33 -2.01 -19.24
C GLY A 254 0.85 -1.65 -19.02
N ALA A 255 -0.04 -1.86 -19.99
CA ALA A 255 -1.48 -1.66 -19.80
C ALA A 255 -2.01 -2.64 -18.73
N ILE A 256 -2.83 -2.12 -17.81
CA ILE A 256 -3.47 -2.94 -16.78
C ILE A 256 -4.59 -3.73 -17.43
N LEU A 257 -4.49 -5.05 -17.41
CA LEU A 257 -5.44 -5.96 -18.01
C LEU A 257 -6.51 -6.41 -17.01
N ALA A 258 -6.09 -6.68 -15.78
CA ALA A 258 -6.98 -7.17 -14.74
C ALA A 258 -6.50 -6.82 -13.34
N LYS A 259 -7.44 -6.80 -12.37
CA LYS A 259 -7.17 -6.71 -10.93
C LYS A 259 -7.71 -7.96 -10.26
N ILE A 260 -6.87 -8.63 -9.49
CA ILE A 260 -7.21 -9.83 -8.74
C ILE A 260 -7.06 -9.52 -7.26
N ALA A 261 -8.14 -9.74 -6.51
CA ALA A 261 -8.18 -9.58 -5.07
C ALA A 261 -8.01 -10.93 -4.37
N GLU A 262 -7.18 -10.99 -3.35
CA GLU A 262 -7.07 -12.19 -2.51
C GLU A 262 -8.37 -12.38 -1.71
N PRO A 263 -9.04 -13.55 -1.79
CA PRO A 263 -10.30 -13.76 -1.10
C PRO A 263 -10.08 -13.87 0.43
N GLY A 264 -11.04 -13.32 1.19
CA GLY A 264 -11.06 -13.48 2.65
C GLY A 264 -10.17 -12.55 3.44
N ARG A 265 -9.32 -11.75 2.80
CA ARG A 265 -8.51 -10.73 3.46
C ARG A 265 -8.93 -9.33 3.02
N LEU A 266 -9.77 -8.72 3.83
CA LEU A 266 -10.21 -7.35 3.64
C LEU A 266 -9.68 -6.47 4.78
N LYS A 267 -9.43 -5.21 4.47
CA LYS A 267 -9.16 -4.14 5.42
C LYS A 267 -10.24 -3.07 5.29
N ALA A 268 -10.51 -2.35 6.36
CA ALA A 268 -11.40 -1.20 6.30
C ALA A 268 -10.58 0.07 6.09
N VAL A 269 -11.00 0.88 5.13
CA VAL A 269 -10.43 2.21 4.86
C VAL A 269 -11.44 3.24 5.32
N LEU A 270 -11.17 3.87 6.45
CA LEU A 270 -12.04 4.83 7.11
C LEU A 270 -11.64 6.25 6.77
N ARG A 271 -12.61 7.14 6.65
CA ARG A 271 -12.42 8.59 6.51
C ARG A 271 -12.77 9.26 7.82
N VAL A 272 -11.77 9.69 8.56
CA VAL A 272 -11.91 10.32 9.88
C VAL A 272 -11.73 11.82 9.72
N PRO A 273 -12.61 12.68 10.29
CA PRO A 273 -12.41 14.12 10.26
C PRO A 273 -11.04 14.51 10.84
N GLU A 274 -10.35 15.43 10.20
CA GLU A 274 -8.99 15.85 10.57
C GLU A 274 -8.89 16.32 12.03
N THR A 275 -9.92 17.02 12.52
CA THR A 275 -9.99 17.50 13.91
C THR A 275 -9.96 16.38 14.93
N GLN A 276 -10.40 15.17 14.56
CA GLN A 276 -10.45 13.99 15.42
C GLN A 276 -9.30 13.02 15.12
N ALA A 277 -8.78 13.03 13.90
CA ALA A 277 -7.71 12.15 13.47
C ALA A 277 -6.36 12.41 14.16
N LYS A 278 -6.15 13.63 14.69
CA LYS A 278 -4.94 14.01 15.43
C LYS A 278 -4.63 13.11 16.64
N ASP A 279 -5.67 12.51 17.22
CA ASP A 279 -5.55 11.67 18.40
C ASP A 279 -5.56 10.16 18.08
N VAL A 280 -5.72 9.80 16.80
CA VAL A 280 -5.66 8.41 16.35
C VAL A 280 -4.20 7.98 16.22
N THR A 281 -3.88 6.81 16.78
CA THR A 281 -2.54 6.21 16.72
C THR A 281 -2.59 4.78 16.21
N ILE A 282 -1.48 4.33 15.62
CA ILE A 282 -1.35 2.95 15.14
C ILE A 282 -1.43 1.98 16.33
N GLY A 283 -2.16 0.88 16.15
CA GLY A 283 -2.37 -0.15 17.17
C GLY A 283 -3.65 0.01 17.99
N GLN A 284 -4.35 1.14 17.88
CA GLN A 284 -5.62 1.34 18.57
C GLN A 284 -6.68 0.36 18.10
N PRO A 285 -7.51 -0.17 19.02
CA PRO A 285 -8.63 -1.05 18.69
C PRO A 285 -9.70 -0.29 17.92
N ALA A 286 -10.28 -0.97 16.96
CA ALA A 286 -11.36 -0.45 16.15
C ALA A 286 -12.47 -1.49 15.99
N SER A 287 -13.68 -1.03 15.81
CA SER A 287 -14.88 -1.84 15.57
C SER A 287 -15.50 -1.39 14.25
N ILE A 288 -15.65 -2.33 13.33
CA ILE A 288 -16.17 -2.07 11.97
C ILE A 288 -17.54 -2.69 11.84
N ASP A 289 -18.55 -1.84 11.69
CA ASP A 289 -19.93 -2.25 11.44
C ASP A 289 -20.15 -2.38 9.92
N THR A 290 -20.37 -3.61 9.49
CA THR A 290 -20.66 -3.94 8.08
C THR A 290 -22.16 -3.98 7.78
N ARG A 291 -23.02 -3.59 8.73
CA ARG A 291 -24.50 -3.74 8.73
C ARG A 291 -24.98 -5.18 8.75
N ASN A 292 -24.11 -6.14 8.53
CA ASN A 292 -24.39 -7.58 8.62
C ASN A 292 -23.67 -8.22 9.81
N GLY A 293 -22.92 -7.44 10.57
CA GLY A 293 -22.15 -7.85 11.73
C GLY A 293 -21.02 -6.88 12.04
N ILE A 294 -20.57 -6.92 13.27
CA ILE A 294 -19.45 -6.09 13.75
C ILE A 294 -18.18 -6.92 13.74
N VAL A 295 -17.12 -6.39 13.13
CA VAL A 295 -15.80 -7.01 13.10
C VAL A 295 -14.83 -6.16 13.91
N SER A 296 -14.11 -6.80 14.81
CA SER A 296 -13.01 -6.14 15.53
C SER A 296 -11.80 -6.00 14.62
N GLY A 297 -11.03 -4.95 14.84
CA GLY A 297 -9.80 -4.70 14.09
C GLY A 297 -8.86 -3.76 14.82
N ARG A 298 -7.73 -3.44 14.18
CA ARG A 298 -6.75 -2.51 14.71
C ARG A 298 -6.30 -1.54 13.65
N VAL A 299 -6.08 -0.29 14.06
CA VAL A 299 -5.46 0.71 13.20
C VAL A 299 -4.03 0.29 12.89
N PHE A 300 -3.72 0.09 11.61
CA PHE A 300 -2.37 -0.30 11.19
C PHE A 300 -1.68 0.77 10.34
N ARG A 301 -2.46 1.68 9.73
CA ARG A 301 -1.91 2.78 8.93
C ARG A 301 -2.79 4.02 9.04
N ILE A 302 -2.15 5.18 9.09
CA ILE A 302 -2.79 6.50 9.06
C ILE A 302 -2.10 7.27 7.94
N ASP A 303 -2.87 7.80 7.00
CA ASP A 303 -2.32 8.62 5.93
C ASP A 303 -1.92 10.00 6.52
N PRO A 304 -0.68 10.46 6.28
CA PRO A 304 -0.24 11.76 6.80
C PRO A 304 -0.92 12.95 6.11
N ALA A 305 -1.54 12.74 4.96
CA ALA A 305 -2.22 13.78 4.18
C ALA A 305 -3.70 13.85 4.52
N SER A 306 -4.22 15.05 4.73
CA SER A 306 -5.65 15.33 4.81
C SER A 306 -6.20 15.65 3.42
N VAL A 307 -7.27 14.98 3.03
CA VAL A 307 -7.98 15.20 1.76
C VAL A 307 -9.42 15.57 2.05
N ASN A 308 -9.86 16.73 1.59
CA ASN A 308 -11.22 17.26 1.83
C ASN A 308 -11.61 17.30 3.33
N GLY A 309 -10.67 17.68 4.22
CA GLY A 309 -10.89 17.76 5.66
C GLY A 309 -11.00 16.41 6.39
N THR A 310 -10.63 15.32 5.73
CA THR A 310 -10.60 13.98 6.31
C THR A 310 -9.22 13.33 6.13
N VAL A 311 -8.83 12.52 7.11
CA VAL A 311 -7.64 11.68 7.10
C VAL A 311 -8.07 10.24 6.86
N THR A 312 -7.34 9.55 5.99
CA THR A 312 -7.57 8.14 5.71
C THR A 312 -6.90 7.28 6.78
N VAL A 313 -7.68 6.45 7.44
CA VAL A 313 -7.21 5.49 8.45
C VAL A 313 -7.52 4.08 7.97
N GLU A 314 -6.49 3.25 7.84
CA GLU A 314 -6.62 1.86 7.47
C GLU A 314 -6.65 0.98 8.72
N VAL A 315 -7.64 0.10 8.78
CA VAL A 315 -7.87 -0.82 9.88
C VAL A 315 -7.77 -2.25 9.38
N SER A 316 -6.86 -3.03 9.96
CA SER A 316 -6.84 -4.47 9.75
C SER A 316 -8.00 -5.13 10.49
N LEU A 317 -8.61 -6.14 9.90
CA LEU A 317 -9.74 -6.85 10.50
C LEU A 317 -9.23 -8.13 11.18
N ASP A 318 -9.57 -8.30 12.44
CA ASP A 318 -9.24 -9.46 13.24
C ASP A 318 -10.44 -10.42 13.26
N GLY A 319 -10.26 -11.65 12.74
CA GLY A 319 -11.29 -12.68 12.78
C GLY A 319 -12.02 -12.93 11.46
N GLU A 320 -13.06 -13.77 11.52
CA GLU A 320 -13.86 -14.14 10.36
C GLU A 320 -14.76 -12.99 9.91
N LEU A 321 -14.78 -12.75 8.61
CA LEU A 321 -15.64 -11.73 8.02
C LEU A 321 -17.10 -12.19 8.03
N PRO A 322 -18.06 -11.30 8.34
CA PRO A 322 -19.49 -11.63 8.30
C PRO A 322 -19.92 -12.04 6.89
N ARG A 323 -20.98 -12.83 6.82
CA ARG A 323 -21.57 -13.22 5.53
C ARG A 323 -21.95 -11.97 4.73
N GLY A 324 -21.52 -11.92 3.47
CA GLY A 324 -21.76 -10.79 2.57
C GLY A 324 -20.67 -9.70 2.59
N ALA A 325 -19.63 -9.82 3.41
CA ALA A 325 -18.45 -8.95 3.31
C ALA A 325 -17.79 -9.14 1.93
N ARG A 326 -17.66 -8.05 1.19
CA ARG A 326 -17.08 -8.01 -0.15
C ARG A 326 -16.33 -6.70 -0.36
N PRO A 327 -15.39 -6.64 -1.31
CA PRO A 327 -14.78 -5.37 -1.70
C PRO A 327 -15.82 -4.30 -2.01
N ASP A 328 -15.48 -3.05 -1.70
CA ASP A 328 -16.30 -1.84 -1.89
C ASP A 328 -17.59 -1.80 -1.07
N LEU A 329 -17.79 -2.71 -0.09
CA LEU A 329 -18.87 -2.59 0.87
C LEU A 329 -18.66 -1.38 1.77
N SER A 330 -19.67 -0.50 1.84
CA SER A 330 -19.67 0.63 2.77
C SER A 330 -19.83 0.16 4.20
N VAL A 331 -18.99 0.67 5.08
CA VAL A 331 -18.94 0.33 6.51
C VAL A 331 -18.84 1.57 7.38
N ASP A 332 -19.24 1.43 8.63
CA ASP A 332 -19.02 2.45 9.65
C ASP A 332 -17.96 1.96 10.64
N GLY A 333 -16.85 2.68 10.74
CA GLY A 333 -15.77 2.35 11.67
C GLY A 333 -15.82 3.21 12.93
N THR A 334 -15.60 2.61 14.08
CA THR A 334 -15.44 3.28 15.37
C THR A 334 -14.07 2.91 15.93
N ILE A 335 -13.20 3.91 16.13
CA ILE A 335 -11.86 3.72 16.70
C ILE A 335 -11.88 4.16 18.15
N GLU A 336 -11.42 3.31 19.05
CA GLU A 336 -11.25 3.63 20.46
C GLU A 336 -9.90 4.30 20.68
N ILE A 337 -9.94 5.61 21.02
CA ILE A 337 -8.73 6.41 21.21
C ILE A 337 -8.16 6.20 22.59
N GLU A 338 -9.02 6.32 23.61
CA GLU A 338 -8.61 6.37 25.00
C GLU A 338 -9.75 5.91 25.91
N ARG A 339 -9.41 5.28 27.01
CA ARG A 339 -10.33 4.92 28.09
C ARG A 339 -9.99 5.72 29.33
N LEU A 340 -10.94 6.49 29.80
CA LEU A 340 -10.83 7.29 31.01
C LEU A 340 -11.58 6.55 32.15
N ASP A 341 -10.87 6.08 33.16
CA ASP A 341 -11.46 5.13 34.13
C ASP A 341 -12.39 5.75 35.15
N ASN A 342 -12.26 7.02 35.52
CA ASN A 342 -13.02 7.66 36.58
C ASN A 342 -13.23 9.15 36.35
N VAL A 343 -14.07 9.49 35.37
CA VAL A 343 -14.40 10.87 35.03
C VAL A 343 -15.88 11.15 35.21
N LEU A 344 -16.23 12.43 35.40
CA LEU A 344 -17.60 12.87 35.26
C LEU A 344 -17.91 13.05 33.79
N TYR A 345 -19.00 12.49 33.33
CA TYR A 345 -19.42 12.59 31.94
C TYR A 345 -20.95 12.66 31.82
N VAL A 346 -21.41 13.16 30.70
CA VAL A 346 -22.82 13.24 30.34
C VAL A 346 -22.98 13.03 28.83
N SER A 347 -24.16 12.74 28.34
CA SER A 347 -24.47 12.75 26.92
C SER A 347 -24.11 14.11 26.32
N ARG A 348 -23.58 14.08 25.10
CA ARG A 348 -23.06 15.29 24.42
C ARG A 348 -24.16 16.31 24.21
N PRO A 349 -24.08 17.53 24.79
CA PRO A 349 -25.05 18.60 24.56
C PRO A 349 -25.11 19.00 23.09
N ALA A 350 -26.25 19.51 22.65
CA ALA A 350 -26.41 20.03 21.29
C ALA A 350 -25.50 21.26 21.01
N TYR A 351 -24.95 21.90 22.04
CA TYR A 351 -24.05 23.05 21.96
C TYR A 351 -22.85 22.87 22.89
N GLY A 352 -21.79 23.58 22.60
CA GLY A 352 -20.50 23.48 23.29
C GLY A 352 -19.50 22.59 22.55
N GLN A 353 -18.25 23.07 22.54
CA GLN A 353 -17.12 22.35 21.94
C GLN A 353 -16.29 21.65 23.02
N ALA A 354 -15.53 20.62 22.63
CA ALA A 354 -14.54 20.03 23.52
C ALA A 354 -13.56 21.09 24.02
N GLU A 355 -13.15 20.94 25.28
CA GLU A 355 -12.19 21.84 25.97
C GLU A 355 -12.64 23.30 26.11
N SER A 356 -13.95 23.58 26.00
CA SER A 356 -14.54 24.91 26.16
C SER A 356 -15.30 25.07 27.47
N THR A 357 -15.57 26.33 27.86
CA THR A 357 -16.47 26.65 28.97
C THR A 357 -17.79 27.15 28.42
N VAL A 358 -18.88 26.52 28.80
CA VAL A 358 -20.24 26.83 28.33
C VAL A 358 -21.20 26.97 29.49
N GLY A 359 -22.23 27.81 29.34
CA GLY A 359 -23.32 27.91 30.28
C GLY A 359 -24.32 26.80 30.02
N ILE A 360 -24.51 25.88 30.97
CA ILE A 360 -25.46 24.77 30.88
C ILE A 360 -26.54 24.98 31.97
N PHE A 361 -27.79 24.68 31.67
CA PHE A 361 -28.86 24.74 32.63
C PHE A 361 -28.90 23.43 33.45
N LYS A 362 -28.64 23.53 34.75
CA LYS A 362 -28.74 22.46 35.73
C LYS A 362 -30.12 22.56 36.38
N LEU A 363 -30.83 21.45 36.46
CA LEU A 363 -32.11 21.34 37.11
C LEU A 363 -31.91 21.45 38.65
N ASP A 364 -32.65 22.32 39.26
CA ASP A 364 -32.64 22.49 40.72
C ASP A 364 -33.36 21.31 41.43
N ALA A 365 -33.20 21.18 42.75
CA ALA A 365 -33.74 20.05 43.50
C ALA A 365 -35.28 19.98 43.49
N ASP A 366 -35.97 21.09 43.18
CA ASP A 366 -37.40 21.18 43.02
C ASP A 366 -37.93 20.53 41.72
N GLY A 367 -37.06 20.32 40.73
CA GLY A 367 -37.42 19.79 39.42
C GLY A 367 -38.26 20.70 38.55
N GLU A 368 -38.59 21.92 39.01
CA GLU A 368 -39.41 22.91 38.33
C GLU A 368 -38.59 24.11 37.83
N THR A 369 -37.38 24.28 38.35
CA THR A 369 -36.47 25.36 37.95
C THR A 369 -35.13 24.81 37.46
N ALA A 370 -34.51 25.49 36.52
CA ALA A 370 -33.16 25.17 36.08
C ALA A 370 -32.28 26.43 36.13
N SER A 371 -31.16 26.30 36.80
CA SER A 371 -30.18 27.38 37.01
C SER A 371 -29.01 27.24 36.04
N ARG A 372 -28.59 28.35 35.45
CA ARG A 372 -27.43 28.37 34.51
C ARG A 372 -26.13 28.30 35.28
N VAL A 373 -25.32 27.28 34.97
CA VAL A 373 -24.02 27.02 35.59
C VAL A 373 -22.95 27.04 34.50
N ASN A 374 -21.83 27.69 34.74
CA ASN A 374 -20.68 27.64 33.88
C ASN A 374 -19.97 26.30 34.07
N VAL A 375 -19.95 25.51 33.01
CA VAL A 375 -19.38 24.16 33.01
C VAL A 375 -18.15 24.15 32.07
N LYS A 376 -17.04 23.70 32.61
CA LYS A 376 -15.83 23.44 31.79
C LYS A 376 -15.93 22.03 31.25
N LEU A 377 -16.14 21.93 29.94
CA LEU A 377 -16.16 20.69 29.21
C LEU A 377 -14.71 20.21 28.97
N GLY A 378 -14.51 18.92 29.03
CA GLY A 378 -13.24 18.28 28.72
C GLY A 378 -13.24 17.57 27.38
N ARG A 379 -12.71 16.35 27.36
CA ARG A 379 -12.59 15.51 26.15
C ARG A 379 -13.95 15.05 25.68
N SER A 380 -14.12 15.03 24.39
CA SER A 380 -15.39 14.62 23.75
C SER A 380 -15.24 13.26 23.07
N SER A 381 -16.28 12.44 23.21
CA SER A 381 -16.49 11.20 22.46
C SER A 381 -17.60 11.39 21.42
N VAL A 382 -18.02 10.33 20.74
CA VAL A 382 -19.14 10.37 19.77
C VAL A 382 -20.42 10.81 20.45
N ASN A 383 -20.78 10.18 21.57
CA ASN A 383 -22.07 10.37 22.24
C ASN A 383 -21.97 11.05 23.61
N THR A 384 -20.78 11.17 24.19
CA THR A 384 -20.55 11.65 25.55
C THR A 384 -19.47 12.73 25.59
N ILE A 385 -19.50 13.54 26.64
CA ILE A 385 -18.50 14.57 26.91
C ILE A 385 -18.10 14.56 28.38
N GLU A 386 -16.78 14.71 28.61
CA GLU A 386 -16.23 14.82 29.96
C GLU A 386 -16.58 16.17 30.57
N ILE A 387 -16.87 16.17 31.87
CA ILE A 387 -17.08 17.36 32.69
C ILE A 387 -15.89 17.51 33.61
N VAL A 388 -15.11 18.58 33.41
CA VAL A 388 -13.92 18.88 34.21
C VAL A 388 -14.28 19.67 35.47
N GLN A 389 -15.21 20.62 35.32
CA GLN A 389 -15.60 21.51 36.43
C GLN A 389 -17.00 22.08 36.23
N GLY A 390 -17.66 22.37 37.32
CA GLY A 390 -18.98 23.07 37.33
C GLY A 390 -20.18 22.20 37.69
N LEU A 391 -20.05 20.86 37.64
CA LEU A 391 -21.12 19.91 37.96
C LEU A 391 -20.60 18.79 38.86
N ALA A 392 -21.51 18.16 39.58
CA ALA A 392 -21.29 17.00 40.43
C ALA A 392 -21.97 15.75 39.86
N ALA A 393 -21.60 14.57 40.38
CA ALA A 393 -22.26 13.33 40.04
C ALA A 393 -23.73 13.38 40.47
N ASN A 394 -24.64 12.86 39.66
CA ASN A 394 -26.11 12.86 39.80
C ASN A 394 -26.78 14.24 39.57
N ASP A 395 -26.05 15.27 39.16
CA ASP A 395 -26.67 16.50 38.68
C ASP A 395 -27.47 16.24 37.40
N GLN A 396 -28.66 16.75 37.29
CA GLN A 396 -29.46 16.70 36.06
C GLN A 396 -29.24 17.98 35.28
N ILE A 397 -28.94 17.85 33.98
CA ILE A 397 -28.69 18.99 33.10
C ILE A 397 -29.52 18.91 31.82
N ILE A 398 -29.79 20.04 31.23
CA ILE A 398 -30.49 20.14 29.96
C ILE A 398 -29.44 20.13 28.85
N ILE A 399 -29.54 19.12 27.98
CA ILE A 399 -28.60 18.90 26.88
C ILE A 399 -29.15 19.36 25.51
N SER A 400 -30.45 19.66 25.42
CA SER A 400 -31.07 20.27 24.24
C SER A 400 -30.61 21.73 24.03
N ASP A 401 -30.81 22.27 22.81
CA ASP A 401 -30.43 23.65 22.51
C ASP A 401 -31.23 24.67 23.32
N MET A 402 -30.54 25.40 24.19
CA MET A 402 -31.06 26.44 25.06
C MET A 402 -30.54 27.84 24.68
N SER A 403 -29.98 28.03 23.50
CA SER A 403 -29.39 29.30 23.06
C SER A 403 -30.34 30.51 23.12
N SER A 404 -31.63 30.28 22.91
CA SER A 404 -32.68 31.32 23.04
C SER A 404 -32.83 31.87 24.48
N TYR A 405 -32.32 31.13 25.48
CA TYR A 405 -32.40 31.47 26.89
C TYR A 405 -31.05 31.87 27.51
N ASP A 406 -30.04 32.07 26.74
CA ASP A 406 -28.68 32.39 27.18
C ASP A 406 -28.58 33.67 28.03
N ASN A 407 -29.49 34.58 27.86
CA ASN A 407 -29.53 35.85 28.63
C ASN A 407 -30.16 35.69 30.02
N TYR A 408 -30.70 34.53 30.35
CA TYR A 408 -31.34 34.29 31.62
C TYR A 408 -30.50 33.43 32.54
N SER A 409 -30.47 33.81 33.84
CA SER A 409 -29.78 33.04 34.87
C SER A 409 -30.57 31.82 35.33
N LYS A 410 -31.94 31.88 35.20
CA LYS A 410 -32.84 30.81 35.56
C LYS A 410 -33.99 30.68 34.56
N VAL A 411 -34.46 29.46 34.35
CA VAL A 411 -35.65 29.15 33.55
C VAL A 411 -36.58 28.25 34.37
N ARG A 412 -37.87 28.39 34.17
CA ARG A 412 -38.88 27.51 34.80
C ARG A 412 -39.24 26.40 33.84
N VAL A 413 -39.19 25.16 34.31
CA VAL A 413 -39.57 23.96 33.56
C VAL A 413 -40.99 23.57 33.94
N LYS A 414 -41.89 23.47 32.96
CA LYS A 414 -43.30 23.18 33.17
C LYS A 414 -43.77 21.96 32.38
#